data_b70d013bc69ebd841c205f51f714e9c8
#
_entry.id   b70d013bc69ebd841c205f51f714e9c8
#
_cell.length_a   1.000
_cell.length_b   1.000
_cell.length_c   1.000
_cell.angle_alpha   90.00
_cell.angle_beta   90.00
_cell.angle_gamma   90.00
#
_symmetry.space_group_name_H-M   'P 1'
#
loop_
_entity.id
_entity.type
_entity.pdbx_description
1 polymer ?
#
loop_
_entity_poly.entity_id
_entity_poly.type
_entity_poly.pdbx_seq_one_letter_code
_entity_poly.pdbx_strand_id
1 'polypeptide(L)'
;MNSLKIEGTTFTPEINFDIENNTLTFLKVSKPANAIEFYKPLFDFIDNFEKVKVKSKITKELVIDFKFTYFNTATAKVLYELLGKFKKITEQGVDVVVNWYYPSDDDDLLEEGAELLEEDKA
;
A
#
# COMPACT_ATOMS: atom_id res chain seq x y z
N MET A 1 -8.76 -7.24 -15.97
CA MET A 1 -7.61 -6.57 -15.31
C MET A 1 -6.70 -7.61 -14.69
N ASN A 2 -5.40 -7.53 -14.94
CA ASN A 2 -4.41 -8.47 -14.40
C ASN A 2 -3.80 -7.95 -13.11
N SER A 3 -3.28 -8.87 -12.29
CA SER A 3 -2.57 -8.51 -11.07
C SER A 3 -1.25 -7.81 -11.39
N LEU A 4 -0.78 -6.99 -10.45
CA LEU A 4 0.51 -6.29 -10.56
C LEU A 4 1.53 -6.97 -9.65
N LYS A 5 2.73 -7.21 -10.19
CA LYS A 5 3.84 -7.70 -9.40
C LYS A 5 5.10 -6.89 -9.70
N ILE A 6 5.72 -6.37 -8.64
CA ILE A 6 7.00 -5.67 -8.72
C ILE A 6 7.99 -6.46 -7.89
N GLU A 7 9.07 -6.94 -8.52
CA GLU A 7 10.10 -7.72 -7.84
C GLU A 7 10.91 -6.83 -6.90
N GLY A 8 11.21 -7.34 -5.71
CA GLY A 8 12.05 -6.64 -4.75
C GLY A 8 13.53 -6.68 -5.13
N THR A 9 14.27 -5.66 -4.70
CA THR A 9 15.73 -5.59 -4.82
C THR A 9 16.32 -5.30 -3.44
N THR A 10 17.63 -5.05 -3.37
CA THR A 10 18.27 -4.70 -2.11
C THR A 10 17.69 -3.42 -1.50
N PHE A 11 17.28 -2.46 -2.34
CA PHE A 11 16.82 -1.16 -1.87
C PHE A 11 15.35 -0.89 -2.15
N THR A 12 14.68 -1.74 -2.91
CA THR A 12 13.29 -1.52 -3.29
C THR A 12 12.42 -2.71 -2.87
N PRO A 13 11.16 -2.44 -2.50
CA PRO A 13 10.29 -3.49 -1.98
C PRO A 13 9.74 -4.41 -3.06
N GLU A 14 9.28 -5.56 -2.63
CA GLU A 14 8.43 -6.40 -3.45
C GLU A 14 6.99 -5.93 -3.23
N ILE A 15 6.25 -5.74 -4.31
CA ILE A 15 4.86 -5.29 -4.26
C ILE A 15 4.01 -6.23 -5.10
N ASN A 16 2.97 -6.79 -4.48
CA ASN A 16 2.04 -7.69 -5.15
C ASN A 16 0.61 -7.18 -4.94
N PHE A 17 -0.06 -6.85 -6.02
CA PHE A 17 -1.48 -6.52 -5.98
C PHE A 17 -2.24 -7.65 -6.68
N ASP A 18 -2.78 -8.55 -5.86
CA ASP A 18 -3.53 -9.72 -6.33
C ASP A 18 -4.99 -9.32 -6.56
N ILE A 19 -5.37 -9.19 -7.82
CA ILE A 19 -6.71 -8.74 -8.20
C ILE A 19 -7.78 -9.78 -7.89
N GLU A 20 -7.45 -11.07 -8.00
CA GLU A 20 -8.44 -12.12 -7.73
C GLU A 20 -8.84 -12.14 -6.26
N ASN A 21 -7.90 -11.91 -5.36
CA ASN A 21 -8.13 -11.93 -3.92
C ASN A 21 -8.24 -10.53 -3.32
N ASN A 22 -8.15 -9.47 -4.12
CA ASN A 22 -8.20 -8.08 -3.68
C ASN A 22 -7.24 -7.82 -2.51
N THR A 23 -5.99 -8.26 -2.66
CA THR A 23 -4.97 -8.12 -1.62
C THR A 23 -3.73 -7.44 -2.18
N LEU A 24 -3.34 -6.34 -1.55
CA LEU A 24 -2.11 -5.61 -1.88
C LEU A 24 -1.11 -5.84 -0.77
N THR A 25 0.08 -6.37 -1.12
CA THR A 25 1.11 -6.71 -0.14
C THR A 25 2.42 -5.99 -0.46
N PHE A 26 3.04 -5.42 0.58
CA PHE A 26 4.35 -4.77 0.51
C PHE A 26 5.32 -5.56 1.36
N LEU A 27 6.47 -5.92 0.81
CA LEU A 27 7.46 -6.76 1.48
C LEU A 27 8.85 -6.16 1.40
N LYS A 28 9.67 -6.45 2.42
CA LYS A 28 11.10 -6.15 2.46
C LYS A 28 11.41 -4.68 2.69
N VAL A 29 12.45 -4.17 2.04
CA VAL A 29 13.02 -2.85 2.29
C VAL A 29 12.55 -1.86 1.24
N SER A 30 12.12 -0.66 1.66
CA SER A 30 11.76 0.41 0.74
C SER A 30 12.62 1.65 0.99
N LYS A 31 13.68 1.80 0.20
CA LYS A 31 14.50 3.01 0.17
C LYS A 31 15.00 3.27 -1.26
N PRO A 32 14.05 3.46 -2.20
CA PRO A 32 14.42 3.74 -3.58
C PRO A 32 15.08 5.11 -3.70
N ALA A 33 15.96 5.26 -4.71
CA ALA A 33 16.63 6.53 -4.96
C ALA A 33 15.63 7.65 -5.27
N ASN A 34 14.53 7.31 -5.95
CA ASN A 34 13.44 8.23 -6.25
C ASN A 34 12.12 7.54 -5.94
N ALA A 35 11.55 7.81 -4.76
CA ALA A 35 10.35 7.14 -4.29
C ALA A 35 9.14 7.42 -5.16
N ILE A 36 8.96 8.66 -5.59
CA ILE A 36 7.80 9.04 -6.42
C ILE A 36 7.83 8.27 -7.74
N GLU A 37 8.98 8.24 -8.40
CA GLU A 37 9.14 7.52 -9.65
C GLU A 37 8.97 6.02 -9.48
N PHE A 38 9.54 5.46 -8.41
CA PHE A 38 9.44 4.02 -8.15
C PHE A 38 7.99 3.58 -7.95
N TYR A 39 7.21 4.35 -7.18
CA TYR A 39 5.84 3.97 -6.85
C TYR A 39 4.80 4.38 -7.90
N LYS A 40 5.20 5.14 -8.93
CA LYS A 40 4.27 5.58 -9.96
C LYS A 40 3.48 4.44 -10.61
N PRO A 41 4.10 3.31 -10.99
CA PRO A 41 3.34 2.20 -11.58
C PRO A 41 2.24 1.68 -10.65
N LEU A 42 2.49 1.66 -9.33
CA LEU A 42 1.48 1.24 -8.37
C LEU A 42 0.33 2.24 -8.31
N PHE A 43 0.63 3.54 -8.26
CA PHE A 43 -0.41 4.57 -8.26
C PHE A 43 -1.26 4.50 -9.51
N ASP A 44 -0.64 4.33 -10.68
CA ASP A 44 -1.36 4.19 -11.95
C ASP A 44 -2.25 2.94 -11.93
N PHE A 45 -1.73 1.85 -11.36
CA PHE A 45 -2.48 0.61 -11.23
C PHE A 45 -3.71 0.78 -10.33
N ILE A 46 -3.54 1.48 -9.20
CA ILE A 46 -4.65 1.74 -8.26
C ILE A 46 -5.70 2.63 -8.91
N ASP A 47 -5.30 3.64 -9.67
CA ASP A 47 -6.24 4.50 -10.38
C ASP A 47 -7.06 3.68 -11.38
N ASN A 48 -6.44 2.75 -12.08
CA ASN A 48 -7.14 1.86 -12.99
C ASN A 48 -8.04 0.88 -12.24
N PHE A 49 -7.58 0.35 -11.12
CA PHE A 49 -8.37 -0.52 -10.25
C PHE A 49 -9.66 0.19 -9.81
N GLU A 50 -9.53 1.46 -9.40
CA GLU A 50 -10.68 2.26 -9.01
C GLU A 50 -11.70 2.38 -10.15
N LYS A 51 -11.23 2.66 -11.36
CA LYS A 51 -12.11 2.80 -12.53
C LYS A 51 -12.79 1.48 -12.91
N VAL A 52 -12.03 0.38 -12.90
CA VAL A 52 -12.53 -0.90 -13.43
C VAL A 52 -13.33 -1.67 -12.38
N LYS A 53 -12.83 -1.73 -11.15
CA LYS A 53 -13.42 -2.60 -10.12
C LYS A 53 -14.34 -1.85 -9.15
N VAL A 54 -13.90 -0.70 -8.67
CA VAL A 54 -14.65 0.04 -7.65
C VAL A 54 -15.89 0.70 -8.23
N LYS A 55 -15.74 1.45 -9.30
CA LYS A 55 -16.87 2.16 -9.93
C LYS A 55 -17.90 1.25 -10.56
N SER A 56 -17.50 0.05 -10.95
CA SER A 56 -18.44 -0.96 -11.46
C SER A 56 -19.11 -1.76 -10.33
N LYS A 57 -18.73 -1.51 -9.08
CA LYS A 57 -19.28 -2.15 -7.87
C LYS A 57 -19.10 -3.67 -7.82
N ILE A 58 -18.06 -4.19 -8.47
CA ILE A 58 -17.72 -5.62 -8.41
C ILE A 58 -16.70 -5.93 -7.32
N THR A 59 -16.08 -4.92 -6.73
CA THR A 59 -15.11 -5.10 -5.67
C THR A 59 -15.81 -5.24 -4.32
N LYS A 60 -15.42 -6.24 -3.55
CA LYS A 60 -15.96 -6.50 -2.22
C LYS A 60 -15.08 -5.83 -1.15
N GLU A 61 -14.14 -6.57 -0.59
CA GLU A 61 -13.22 -6.08 0.42
C GLU A 61 -11.83 -5.96 -0.19
N LEU A 62 -11.10 -4.92 0.19
CA LEU A 62 -9.71 -4.74 -0.22
C LEU A 62 -8.82 -4.85 1.03
N VAL A 63 -7.85 -5.74 1.00
CA VAL A 63 -6.91 -5.94 2.11
C VAL A 63 -5.54 -5.42 1.70
N ILE A 64 -4.94 -4.60 2.58
CA ILE A 64 -3.61 -4.05 2.35
C ILE A 64 -2.70 -4.51 3.48
N ASP A 65 -1.69 -5.29 3.14
CA ASP A 65 -0.73 -5.83 4.10
C ASP A 65 0.61 -5.14 3.93
N PHE A 66 0.99 -4.35 4.93
CA PHE A 66 2.31 -3.72 4.98
C PHE A 66 3.24 -4.61 5.78
N LYS A 67 4.17 -5.27 5.09
CA LYS A 67 5.15 -6.18 5.69
C LYS A 67 6.58 -5.71 5.42
N PHE A 68 6.81 -4.40 5.52
CA PHE A 68 8.15 -3.86 5.37
C PHE A 68 9.06 -4.29 6.52
N THR A 69 10.33 -4.50 6.22
CA THR A 69 11.35 -4.63 7.26
C THR A 69 11.98 -3.27 7.56
N TYR A 70 11.92 -2.35 6.60
CA TYR A 70 12.40 -0.98 6.76
C TYR A 70 11.83 -0.11 5.63
N PHE A 71 11.56 1.16 5.92
CA PHE A 71 11.25 2.15 4.88
C PHE A 71 11.83 3.51 5.28
N ASN A 72 12.25 4.30 4.28
CA ASN A 72 12.82 5.61 4.53
C ASN A 72 11.76 6.71 4.54
N THR A 73 12.19 7.95 4.87
CA THR A 73 11.27 9.09 4.97
C THR A 73 10.55 9.38 3.65
N ALA A 74 11.23 9.26 2.53
CA ALA A 74 10.60 9.48 1.23
C ALA A 74 9.51 8.46 0.96
N THR A 75 9.74 7.20 1.33
CA THR A 75 8.70 6.16 1.24
C THR A 75 7.53 6.48 2.15
N ALA A 76 7.77 6.96 3.38
CA ALA A 76 6.71 7.32 4.31
C ALA A 76 5.75 8.34 3.69
N LYS A 77 6.28 9.34 2.99
CA LYS A 77 5.46 10.35 2.32
C LYS A 77 4.61 9.75 1.22
N VAL A 78 5.18 8.80 0.45
CA VAL A 78 4.44 8.09 -0.60
C VAL A 78 3.32 7.24 0.02
N LEU A 79 3.61 6.54 1.11
CA LEU A 79 2.61 5.70 1.79
C LEU A 79 1.45 6.56 2.32
N TYR A 80 1.75 7.75 2.81
CA TYR A 80 0.72 8.67 3.26
C TYR A 80 -0.24 9.05 2.13
N GLU A 81 0.29 9.36 0.95
CA GLU A 81 -0.52 9.64 -0.24
C GLU A 81 -1.32 8.42 -0.69
N LEU A 82 -0.69 7.25 -0.61
CA LEU A 82 -1.32 5.99 -0.96
C LEU A 82 -2.54 5.72 -0.08
N LEU A 83 -2.41 5.93 1.23
CA LEU A 83 -3.51 5.76 2.17
C LEU A 83 -4.65 6.74 1.87
N GLY A 84 -4.33 7.93 1.39
CA GLY A 84 -5.33 8.90 0.94
C GLY A 84 -6.16 8.37 -0.23
N LYS A 85 -5.52 7.67 -1.16
CA LYS A 85 -6.25 7.03 -2.27
C LYS A 85 -7.19 5.92 -1.78
N PHE A 86 -6.74 5.12 -0.82
CA PHE A 86 -7.59 4.06 -0.26
C PHE A 86 -8.75 4.63 0.55
N LYS A 87 -8.55 5.77 1.20
CA LYS A 87 -9.63 6.46 1.89
C LYS A 87 -10.74 6.86 0.89
N LYS A 88 -10.37 7.36 -0.29
CA LYS A 88 -11.33 7.70 -1.33
C LYS A 88 -12.08 6.46 -1.82
N ILE A 89 -11.40 5.33 -1.90
CA ILE A 89 -12.03 4.06 -2.28
C ILE A 89 -13.04 3.64 -1.20
N THR A 90 -12.69 3.80 0.08
CA THR A 90 -13.60 3.53 1.19
C THR A 90 -14.88 4.37 1.08
N GLU A 91 -14.75 5.63 0.70
CA GLU A 91 -15.90 6.53 0.54
C GLU A 91 -16.84 6.08 -0.58
N GLN A 92 -16.39 5.21 -1.46
CA GLN A 92 -17.22 4.64 -2.54
C GLN A 92 -17.89 3.33 -2.14
N GLY A 93 -17.83 2.95 -0.87
CA GLY A 93 -18.52 1.78 -0.35
C GLY A 93 -17.72 0.49 -0.29
N VAL A 94 -16.41 0.56 -0.54
CA VAL A 94 -15.53 -0.60 -0.44
C VAL A 94 -14.94 -0.70 0.96
N ASP A 95 -15.03 -1.87 1.58
CA ASP A 95 -14.39 -2.10 2.87
C ASP A 95 -12.88 -2.26 2.64
N VAL A 96 -12.08 -1.40 3.26
CA VAL A 96 -10.62 -1.46 3.17
C VAL A 96 -10.06 -1.82 4.53
N VAL A 97 -9.31 -2.93 4.58
CA VAL A 97 -8.64 -3.40 5.80
C VAL A 97 -7.15 -3.19 5.63
N VAL A 98 -6.53 -2.49 6.56
CA VAL A 98 -5.09 -2.24 6.54
C VAL A 98 -4.45 -2.99 7.70
N ASN A 99 -3.49 -3.84 7.38
CA ASN A 99 -2.73 -4.61 8.36
C ASN A 99 -1.28 -4.16 8.34
N TRP A 100 -0.77 -3.78 9.50
CA TRP A 100 0.62 -3.37 9.66
C TRP A 100 1.36 -4.45 10.44
N TYR A 101 2.31 -5.11 9.77
CA TYR A 101 3.10 -6.19 10.35
C TYR A 101 4.46 -5.66 10.79
N TYR A 102 4.93 -6.12 11.93
CA TYR A 102 6.25 -5.74 12.44
C TYR A 102 6.81 -6.86 13.32
N PRO A 103 8.15 -7.03 13.36
CA PRO A 103 8.75 -7.98 14.30
C PRO A 103 8.47 -7.56 15.74
N SER A 104 8.25 -8.52 16.63
CA SER A 104 7.86 -8.23 18.02
C SER A 104 8.86 -7.38 18.79
N ASP A 105 10.13 -7.36 18.36
CA ASP A 105 11.21 -6.59 18.97
C ASP A 105 11.52 -5.29 18.25
N ASP A 106 10.76 -4.93 17.21
CA ASP A 106 10.99 -3.72 16.42
C ASP A 106 9.98 -2.63 16.81
N ASP A 107 10.29 -1.92 17.91
CA ASP A 107 9.43 -0.86 18.42
C ASP A 107 9.35 0.33 17.47
N ASP A 108 10.44 0.61 16.74
CA ASP A 108 10.47 1.73 15.79
C ASP A 108 9.48 1.50 14.65
N LEU A 109 9.46 0.30 14.09
CA LEU A 109 8.54 -0.02 12.99
C LEU A 109 7.09 0.00 13.47
N LEU A 110 6.83 -0.45 14.70
CA LEU A 110 5.50 -0.37 15.30
C LEU A 110 5.05 1.08 15.43
N GLU A 111 5.90 1.95 15.96
CA GLU A 111 5.58 3.37 16.16
C GLU A 111 5.38 4.09 14.83
N GLU A 112 6.21 3.80 13.83
CA GLU A 112 6.08 4.39 12.52
C GLU A 112 4.75 4.03 11.86
N GLY A 113 4.33 2.78 12.00
CA GLY A 113 3.03 2.33 11.48
C GLY A 113 1.86 2.98 12.19
N ALA A 114 1.93 3.06 13.52
CA ALA A 114 0.88 3.70 14.31
C ALA A 114 0.73 5.17 13.94
N GLU A 115 1.84 5.89 13.80
CA GLU A 115 1.84 7.30 13.42
C GLU A 115 1.25 7.51 12.02
N LEU A 116 1.66 6.69 11.06
CA LEU A 116 1.17 6.77 9.69
C LEU A 116 -0.33 6.52 9.61
N LEU A 117 -0.83 5.51 10.29
CA LEU A 117 -2.24 5.14 10.26
C LEU A 117 -3.13 6.09 11.05
N GLU A 118 -2.63 6.70 12.11
CA GLU A 118 -3.38 7.70 12.87
C GLU A 118 -3.58 8.97 12.07
N GLU A 119 -2.55 9.44 11.36
CA GLU A 119 -2.66 10.61 10.50
C GLU A 119 -3.70 10.39 9.41
N ASP A 120 -3.81 9.18 8.89
CA ASP A 120 -4.80 8.84 7.86
C ASP A 120 -6.22 8.94 8.39
N LYS A 121 -6.42 8.74 9.68
CA LYS A 121 -7.74 8.82 10.31
C LYS A 121 -8.20 10.25 10.57
N ALA A 122 -7.24 11.14 10.68
CA ALA A 122 -7.56 12.54 10.89
C ALA A 122 -8.11 13.19 9.64
#